data_f8dc19e078ad94dae0ce68077e121660
#
_entry.id   f8dc19e078ad94dae0ce68077e121660
#
_cell.length_a   1.000
_cell.length_b   1.000
_cell.length_c   1.000
_cell.angle_alpha   90.00
_cell.angle_beta   90.00
_cell.angle_gamma   90.00
#
_symmetry.space_group_name_H-M   'P 1'
#
loop_
_entity.id
_entity.type
_entity.pdbx_description
1 polymer ?
#
loop_
_entity_poly.entity_id
_entity_poly.type
_entity_poly.pdbx_seq_one_letter_code
_entity_poly.pdbx_strand_id
1 'polypeptide(L)'
;MRRSRRCEIVLTVSHIPKKKDCMFQKFAPRLGLLFTTLTLLNCSTIPETKADREALAASVTATIARAKAKDASLEKFFADNYGYAIFPEVGNGGAGLAFSYGRGEVYQNGKATGYCDLSKGTIGVTLGGQTFSELIFFKDKERYENFIDGKFAFAANASAVAVAAGAGASASYNEGVAIFITNSSGLMFDASIGGQQFNFKQSNTDK
;
A
#
# COMPACT_ATOMS: atom_id res chain seq x y z
N MET A 1 -49.04 -20.55 -50.99
CA MET A 1 -48.88 -19.99 -52.36
C MET A 1 -47.85 -18.87 -52.29
N ARG A 2 -46.89 -18.86 -53.26
CA ARG A 2 -45.78 -17.93 -53.57
C ARG A 2 -44.57 -18.04 -52.64
N ARG A 3 -43.54 -18.81 -53.00
CA ARG A 3 -42.39 -18.64 -53.92
C ARG A 3 -41.61 -17.36 -53.63
N SER A 4 -40.43 -17.56 -53.05
CA SER A 4 -39.10 -17.65 -53.69
C SER A 4 -38.52 -16.29 -54.12
N ARG A 5 -37.37 -15.94 -53.64
CA ARG A 5 -36.18 -15.81 -54.51
C ARG A 5 -34.91 -15.65 -53.66
N ARG A 6 -34.03 -16.57 -53.90
CA ARG A 6 -32.60 -16.56 -53.53
C ARG A 6 -31.90 -15.56 -54.47
N CYS A 7 -31.01 -14.75 -53.97
CA CYS A 7 -30.07 -13.99 -54.79
C CYS A 7 -28.63 -14.41 -54.39
N GLU A 8 -28.08 -15.24 -55.25
CA GLU A 8 -26.65 -15.55 -55.28
C GLU A 8 -25.91 -14.34 -55.90
N ILE A 9 -24.88 -13.85 -55.23
CA ILE A 9 -23.93 -12.93 -55.84
C ILE A 9 -22.63 -13.68 -56.07
N VAL A 10 -22.37 -13.91 -57.36
CA VAL A 10 -21.14 -14.49 -57.89
C VAL A 10 -20.00 -13.47 -57.79
N LEU A 11 -18.95 -13.84 -57.06
CA LEU A 11 -17.73 -13.08 -56.98
C LEU A 11 -16.83 -13.42 -58.18
N THR A 12 -16.68 -12.46 -59.06
CA THR A 12 -15.75 -12.52 -60.18
C THR A 12 -14.36 -12.11 -59.71
N VAL A 13 -13.41 -13.03 -59.82
CA VAL A 13 -11.99 -12.80 -59.61
C VAL A 13 -11.40 -12.11 -60.84
N SER A 14 -10.89 -10.93 -60.68
CA SER A 14 -10.09 -10.26 -61.73
C SER A 14 -8.70 -9.90 -61.17
N HIS A 15 -7.76 -10.65 -61.66
CA HIS A 15 -6.44 -10.34 -62.20
C HIS A 15 -5.69 -9.15 -61.62
N ILE A 16 -4.63 -9.45 -60.88
CA ILE A 16 -3.59 -8.51 -60.44
C ILE A 16 -2.42 -8.59 -61.43
N PRO A 17 -1.98 -7.50 -62.01
CA PRO A 17 -0.73 -7.49 -62.76
C PRO A 17 0.47 -7.29 -61.82
N LYS A 18 1.44 -8.19 -61.92
CA LYS A 18 2.80 -8.01 -61.41
C LYS A 18 3.47 -6.86 -62.10
N LYS A 19 3.92 -5.85 -61.36
CA LYS A 19 4.95 -4.92 -61.85
C LYS A 19 6.15 -4.98 -60.93
N LYS A 20 7.24 -5.33 -61.58
CA LYS A 20 8.58 -5.44 -61.05
C LYS A 20 9.20 -4.07 -60.83
N ASP A 21 10.14 -4.09 -59.87
CA ASP A 21 11.37 -3.30 -59.80
C ASP A 21 11.27 -1.79 -59.52
N CYS A 22 11.74 -1.29 -58.43
CA CYS A 22 13.08 -0.71 -58.33
C CYS A 22 13.24 0.08 -57.01
N MET A 23 14.34 -0.18 -56.35
CA MET A 23 15.17 0.80 -55.66
C MET A 23 14.56 1.50 -54.42
N PHE A 24 14.59 0.81 -53.29
CA PHE A 24 14.83 1.51 -52.02
C PHE A 24 15.72 0.66 -51.10
N GLN A 25 16.96 0.57 -51.50
CA GLN A 25 18.06 0.08 -50.69
C GLN A 25 18.62 1.27 -49.94
N LYS A 26 18.84 1.11 -48.65
CA LYS A 26 19.58 1.99 -47.76
C LYS A 26 18.79 3.09 -47.04
N PHE A 27 18.00 2.69 -46.07
CA PHE A 27 17.96 3.39 -44.77
C PHE A 27 17.62 2.36 -43.72
N ALA A 28 18.62 1.66 -43.23
CA ALA A 28 18.55 0.96 -41.97
C ALA A 28 18.76 2.02 -40.85
N PRO A 29 17.75 2.37 -40.08
CA PRO A 29 18.02 3.02 -38.83
C PRO A 29 18.69 1.95 -37.96
N ARG A 30 19.93 2.19 -37.58
CA ARG A 30 20.56 1.55 -36.45
C ARG A 30 19.70 1.92 -35.23
N LEU A 31 18.63 1.17 -35.06
CA LEU A 31 17.89 1.14 -33.78
C LEU A 31 18.83 0.49 -32.79
N GLY A 32 19.73 1.29 -32.25
CA GLY A 32 20.53 0.95 -31.12
C GLY A 32 19.56 0.48 -30.05
N LEU A 33 19.67 -0.79 -29.73
CA LEU A 33 19.03 -1.42 -28.60
C LEU A 33 19.58 -0.73 -27.34
N LEU A 34 18.97 0.39 -27.01
CA LEU A 34 19.15 1.05 -25.72
C LEU A 34 18.49 0.15 -24.68
N PHE A 35 19.20 -0.90 -24.34
CA PHE A 35 18.91 -1.73 -23.16
C PHE A 35 19.22 -0.81 -21.97
N THR A 36 18.26 0.08 -21.67
CA THR A 36 18.23 0.77 -20.38
C THR A 36 18.14 -0.35 -19.34
N THR A 37 19.27 -0.66 -18.76
CA THR A 37 19.34 -1.43 -17.52
C THR A 37 18.51 -0.64 -16.51
N LEU A 38 17.26 -1.05 -16.34
CA LEU A 38 16.42 -0.66 -15.23
C LEU A 38 17.12 -1.22 -13.99
N THR A 39 18.00 -0.41 -13.41
CA THR A 39 18.53 -0.67 -12.09
C THR A 39 17.32 -0.72 -11.19
N LEU A 40 16.94 -1.91 -10.76
CA LEU A 40 16.03 -2.14 -9.66
C LEU A 40 16.69 -1.42 -8.46
N LEU A 41 16.26 -0.20 -8.22
CA LEU A 41 16.49 0.48 -6.95
C LEU A 41 15.87 -0.47 -5.93
N ASN A 42 16.72 -1.21 -5.25
CA ASN A 42 16.34 -1.87 -4.01
C ASN A 42 15.89 -0.73 -3.09
N CYS A 43 14.59 -0.44 -3.07
CA CYS A 43 13.99 0.36 -2.04
C CYS A 43 14.17 -0.44 -0.74
N SER A 44 15.30 -0.22 -0.07
CA SER A 44 15.48 -0.70 1.28
C SER A 44 14.43 -0.01 2.14
N THR A 45 13.58 -0.82 2.71
CA THR A 45 12.46 -0.40 3.54
C THR A 45 12.91 0.04 4.94
N ILE A 46 14.12 -0.29 5.31
CA ILE A 46 14.69 0.15 6.59
C ILE A 46 15.27 1.55 6.42
N PRO A 47 15.11 2.44 7.40
CA PRO A 47 15.90 3.67 7.46
C PRO A 47 17.38 3.31 7.50
N GLU A 48 18.10 3.58 6.42
CA GLU A 48 19.50 3.14 6.28
C GLU A 48 20.43 3.96 7.16
N THR A 49 20.17 5.25 7.24
CA THR A 49 21.02 6.15 8.00
C THR A 49 20.49 6.38 9.42
N LYS A 50 21.39 6.79 10.31
CA LYS A 50 21.01 7.22 11.67
C LYS A 50 20.02 8.40 11.61
N ALA A 51 20.25 9.34 10.70
CA ALA A 51 19.36 10.50 10.53
C ALA A 51 17.95 10.09 10.10
N ASP A 52 17.81 9.11 9.19
CA ASP A 52 16.50 8.61 8.77
C ASP A 52 15.77 7.92 9.91
N ARG A 53 16.47 7.16 10.75
CA ARG A 53 15.92 6.53 11.95
C ARG A 53 15.42 7.56 12.96
N GLU A 54 16.24 8.59 13.24
CA GLU A 54 15.85 9.68 14.14
C GLU A 54 14.66 10.48 13.60
N ALA A 55 14.62 10.75 12.30
CA ALA A 55 13.49 11.41 11.65
C ALA A 55 12.18 10.58 11.74
N LEU A 56 12.27 9.27 11.51
CA LEU A 56 11.12 8.38 11.66
C LEU A 56 10.63 8.35 13.11
N ALA A 57 11.53 8.19 14.09
CA ALA A 57 11.20 8.18 15.51
C ALA A 57 10.53 9.49 15.96
N ALA A 58 11.02 10.64 15.49
CA ALA A 58 10.40 11.94 15.75
C ALA A 58 8.99 12.01 15.15
N SER A 59 8.79 11.52 13.93
CA SER A 59 7.49 11.48 13.26
C SER A 59 6.50 10.55 13.98
N VAL A 60 6.96 9.39 14.45
CA VAL A 60 6.17 8.45 15.27
C VAL A 60 5.73 9.12 16.57
N THR A 61 6.67 9.74 17.29
CA THR A 61 6.38 10.45 18.56
C THR A 61 5.34 11.55 18.35
N ALA A 62 5.50 12.35 17.30
CA ALA A 62 4.55 13.42 16.96
C ALA A 62 3.17 12.85 16.60
N THR A 63 3.12 11.71 15.92
CA THR A 63 1.86 11.04 15.57
C THR A 63 1.14 10.51 16.79
N ILE A 64 1.84 9.87 17.72
CA ILE A 64 1.26 9.42 19.00
C ILE A 64 0.69 10.61 19.77
N ALA A 65 1.45 11.71 19.87
CA ALA A 65 1.00 12.91 20.56
C ALA A 65 -0.26 13.50 19.92
N ARG A 66 -0.29 13.61 18.60
CA ARG A 66 -1.49 14.09 17.87
C ARG A 66 -2.70 13.18 18.05
N ALA A 67 -2.51 11.87 17.99
CA ALA A 67 -3.60 10.91 18.17
C ALA A 67 -4.19 11.02 19.59
N LYS A 68 -3.36 11.05 20.63
CA LYS A 68 -3.80 11.22 22.02
C LYS A 68 -4.46 12.59 22.27
N ALA A 69 -3.94 13.66 21.66
CA ALA A 69 -4.56 14.98 21.75
C ALA A 69 -5.94 15.05 21.08
N LYS A 70 -6.11 14.29 19.99
CA LYS A 70 -7.40 14.22 19.27
C LYS A 70 -8.41 13.30 19.99
N ASP A 71 -7.93 12.26 20.63
CA ASP A 71 -8.74 11.32 21.39
C ASP A 71 -7.96 10.75 22.61
N ALA A 72 -8.19 11.35 23.79
CA ALA A 72 -7.54 10.92 25.02
C ALA A 72 -7.90 9.47 25.41
N SER A 73 -9.02 8.92 24.93
CA SER A 73 -9.42 7.55 25.24
C SER A 73 -8.54 6.50 24.57
N LEU A 74 -7.67 6.87 23.63
CA LEU A 74 -6.64 6.00 23.07
C LEU A 74 -5.60 5.58 24.10
N GLU A 75 -5.46 6.32 25.22
CA GLU A 75 -4.49 6.00 26.27
C GLU A 75 -4.66 4.55 26.78
N LYS A 76 -5.89 4.04 26.85
CA LYS A 76 -6.16 2.66 27.25
C LYS A 76 -5.46 1.63 26.34
N PHE A 77 -5.36 1.90 25.03
CA PHE A 77 -4.70 1.00 24.09
C PHE A 77 -3.18 1.07 24.23
N PHE A 78 -2.61 2.24 24.53
CA PHE A 78 -1.19 2.38 24.85
C PHE A 78 -0.82 1.74 26.20
N ALA A 79 -1.73 1.70 27.17
CA ALA A 79 -1.51 1.08 28.48
C ALA A 79 -1.74 -0.43 28.48
N ASP A 80 -2.71 -0.92 27.69
CA ASP A 80 -3.18 -2.31 27.71
C ASP A 80 -2.91 -3.02 26.38
N ASN A 81 -1.62 -3.07 25.98
CA ASN A 81 -1.17 -3.80 24.79
C ASN A 81 0.10 -4.60 25.10
N TYR A 82 0.32 -5.66 24.35
CA TYR A 82 1.59 -6.38 24.36
C TYR A 82 2.64 -5.69 23.48
N GLY A 83 2.19 -5.12 22.35
CA GLY A 83 3.00 -4.36 21.42
C GLY A 83 2.14 -3.55 20.47
N TYR A 84 2.76 -2.62 19.76
CA TYR A 84 2.07 -1.78 18.78
C TYR A 84 3.00 -1.39 17.64
N ALA A 85 2.42 -1.06 16.49
CA ALA A 85 3.11 -0.50 15.33
C ALA A 85 2.49 0.84 14.97
N ILE A 86 3.33 1.83 14.68
CA ILE A 86 2.91 3.17 14.30
C ILE A 86 3.48 3.52 12.95
N PHE A 87 2.61 3.84 12.01
CA PHE A 87 2.95 4.35 10.68
C PHE A 87 2.57 5.83 10.62
N PRO A 88 3.54 6.75 10.78
CA PRO A 88 3.24 8.19 10.85
C PRO A 88 2.66 8.74 9.56
N GLU A 89 3.06 8.15 8.44
CA GLU A 89 2.61 8.54 7.12
C GLU A 89 2.44 7.33 6.21
N VAL A 90 1.21 7.11 5.76
CA VAL A 90 0.84 6.12 4.76
C VAL A 90 0.27 6.88 3.57
N GLY A 91 1.01 6.91 2.48
CA GLY A 91 0.53 7.45 1.21
C GLY A 91 -0.36 6.42 0.51
N ASN A 92 -1.50 6.85 0.02
CA ASN A 92 -2.40 6.05 -0.81
C ASN A 92 -2.76 6.86 -2.05
N GLY A 93 -2.62 6.27 -3.23
CA GLY A 93 -2.98 6.96 -4.46
C GLY A 93 -3.01 6.06 -5.68
N GLY A 94 -3.77 6.51 -6.69
CA GLY A 94 -3.89 5.81 -7.97
C GLY A 94 -5.09 6.24 -8.81
N ALA A 95 -5.18 5.61 -9.98
CA ALA A 95 -6.30 5.77 -10.92
C ALA A 95 -6.64 4.40 -11.50
N GLY A 96 -7.73 3.78 -11.05
CA GLY A 96 -8.12 2.42 -11.43
C GLY A 96 -7.32 1.33 -10.74
N LEU A 97 -6.06 1.59 -10.41
CA LEU A 97 -5.18 0.79 -9.58
C LEU A 97 -4.57 1.72 -8.54
N ALA A 98 -4.77 1.44 -7.26
CA ALA A 98 -4.23 2.23 -6.18
C ALA A 98 -3.21 1.44 -5.37
N PHE A 99 -2.19 2.14 -4.88
CA PHE A 99 -1.16 1.61 -4.01
C PHE A 99 -1.08 2.43 -2.73
N SER A 100 -0.95 1.71 -1.62
CA SER A 100 -0.62 2.32 -0.34
C SER A 100 0.76 1.86 0.08
N TYR A 101 1.53 2.78 0.64
CA TYR A 101 2.84 2.50 1.19
C TYR A 101 3.10 3.41 2.40
N GLY A 102 3.68 2.83 3.44
CA GLY A 102 4.08 3.55 4.64
C GLY A 102 5.23 2.87 5.36
N ARG A 103 6.01 3.66 6.11
CA ARG A 103 7.04 3.16 7.03
C ARG A 103 6.64 3.46 8.45
N GLY A 104 6.96 2.53 9.34
CA GLY A 104 6.63 2.66 10.75
C GLY A 104 7.66 2.05 11.67
N GLU A 105 7.48 2.29 12.95
CA GLU A 105 8.21 1.65 14.02
C GLU A 105 7.31 0.69 14.80
N VAL A 106 7.92 -0.37 15.28
CA VAL A 106 7.27 -1.42 16.06
C VAL A 106 7.82 -1.40 17.48
N TYR A 107 6.90 -1.50 18.43
CA TYR A 107 7.18 -1.39 19.85
C TYR A 107 6.68 -2.63 20.59
N GLN A 108 7.44 -3.06 21.58
CA GLN A 108 7.04 -4.09 22.54
C GLN A 108 7.28 -3.57 23.96
N ASN A 109 6.26 -3.62 24.80
CA ASN A 109 6.34 -3.09 26.16
C ASN A 109 6.91 -1.64 26.21
N GLY A 110 6.51 -0.80 25.28
CA GLY A 110 6.93 0.60 25.16
C GLY A 110 8.33 0.83 24.64
N LYS A 111 9.08 -0.23 24.25
CA LYS A 111 10.43 -0.11 23.68
C LYS A 111 10.37 -0.40 22.17
N ALA A 112 11.04 0.42 21.37
CA ALA A 112 11.18 0.18 19.95
C ALA A 112 11.99 -1.11 19.70
N THR A 113 11.43 -2.03 18.92
CA THR A 113 12.02 -3.34 18.58
C THR A 113 12.48 -3.41 17.13
N GLY A 114 11.93 -2.57 16.28
CA GLY A 114 12.30 -2.58 14.86
C GLY A 114 11.47 -1.63 14.02
N TYR A 115 11.64 -1.80 12.72
CA TYR A 115 10.98 -1.02 11.68
C TYR A 115 10.06 -1.93 10.87
N CYS A 116 9.01 -1.36 10.33
CA CYS A 116 8.07 -2.09 9.51
C CYS A 116 7.61 -1.27 8.32
N ASP A 117 7.46 -1.91 7.18
CA ASP A 117 6.77 -1.34 6.03
C ASP A 117 5.37 -1.89 5.93
N LEU A 118 4.49 -1.03 5.50
CA LEU A 118 3.15 -1.34 5.08
C LEU A 118 3.05 -1.16 3.57
N SER A 119 2.49 -2.14 2.87
CA SER A 119 2.16 -2.04 1.45
C SER A 119 0.78 -2.66 1.19
N LYS A 120 0.04 -2.07 0.25
CA LYS A 120 -1.26 -2.57 -0.19
C LYS A 120 -1.49 -2.21 -1.64
N GLY A 121 -1.93 -3.18 -2.44
CA GLY A 121 -2.46 -2.96 -3.79
C GLY A 121 -3.98 -3.09 -3.79
N THR A 122 -4.68 -2.18 -4.45
CA THR A 122 -6.13 -2.23 -4.59
C THR A 122 -6.50 -1.98 -6.04
N ILE A 123 -7.39 -2.81 -6.58
CA ILE A 123 -7.97 -2.62 -7.92
C ILE A 123 -9.40 -2.10 -7.73
N GLY A 124 -9.73 -0.99 -8.35
CA GLY A 124 -11.06 -0.40 -8.23
C GLY A 124 -11.17 0.99 -8.85
N VAL A 125 -12.35 1.58 -8.76
CA VAL A 125 -12.58 2.96 -9.22
C VAL A 125 -12.00 3.93 -8.18
N THR A 126 -10.67 4.03 -8.16
CA THR A 126 -9.96 4.96 -7.27
C THR A 126 -9.36 6.06 -8.12
N LEU A 127 -9.67 7.30 -7.83
CA LEU A 127 -9.05 8.47 -8.45
C LEU A 127 -8.68 9.46 -7.34
N GLY A 128 -7.38 9.74 -7.23
CA GLY A 128 -6.88 10.70 -6.25
C GLY A 128 -5.78 10.14 -5.37
N GLY A 129 -5.45 10.89 -4.34
CA GLY A 129 -4.47 10.50 -3.32
C GLY A 129 -4.85 11.04 -1.96
N GLN A 130 -4.43 10.34 -0.93
CA GLN A 130 -4.57 10.75 0.46
C GLN A 130 -3.36 10.29 1.25
N THR A 131 -3.12 10.96 2.35
CA THR A 131 -2.13 10.56 3.34
C THR A 131 -2.81 10.43 4.70
N PHE A 132 -2.49 9.37 5.41
CA PHE A 132 -3.01 9.13 6.76
C PHE A 132 -1.93 8.54 7.65
N SER A 133 -2.15 8.56 8.96
CA SER A 133 -1.34 7.80 9.90
C SER A 133 -2.12 6.59 10.39
N GLU A 134 -1.45 5.46 10.60
CA GLU A 134 -2.06 4.23 11.07
C GLU A 134 -1.39 3.76 12.37
N LEU A 135 -2.22 3.40 13.35
CA LEU A 135 -1.80 2.88 14.63
C LEU A 135 -2.41 1.50 14.82
N ILE A 136 -1.58 0.50 15.04
CA ILE A 136 -2.00 -0.90 15.21
C ILE A 136 -1.57 -1.37 16.60
N PHE A 137 -2.51 -1.85 17.40
CA PHE A 137 -2.26 -2.37 18.74
C PHE A 137 -2.53 -3.87 18.78
N PHE A 138 -1.61 -4.61 19.38
CA PHE A 138 -1.69 -6.06 19.58
C PHE A 138 -1.95 -6.34 21.06
N LYS A 139 -3.07 -7.02 21.35
CA LYS A 139 -3.49 -7.32 22.73
C LYS A 139 -2.56 -8.31 23.41
N ASP A 140 -2.06 -9.28 22.67
CA ASP A 140 -1.32 -10.43 23.17
C ASP A 140 -0.07 -10.73 22.35
N LYS A 141 0.76 -11.61 22.90
CA LYS A 141 2.02 -12.04 22.31
C LYS A 141 1.84 -12.71 20.97
N GLU A 142 0.83 -13.57 20.83
CA GLU A 142 0.59 -14.35 19.60
C GLU A 142 0.34 -13.44 18.40
N ARG A 143 -0.51 -12.42 18.57
CA ARG A 143 -0.82 -11.46 17.51
C ARG A 143 0.39 -10.61 17.13
N TYR A 144 1.16 -10.18 18.12
CA TYR A 144 2.39 -9.45 17.91
C TYR A 144 3.44 -10.28 17.15
N GLU A 145 3.67 -11.54 17.57
CA GLU A 145 4.64 -12.43 16.91
C GLU A 145 4.21 -12.76 15.49
N ASN A 146 2.93 -13.05 15.25
CA ASN A 146 2.42 -13.26 13.91
C ASN A 146 2.66 -12.04 13.01
N PHE A 147 2.54 -10.83 13.55
CA PHE A 147 2.82 -9.60 12.81
C PHE A 147 4.30 -9.47 12.45
N ILE A 148 5.22 -9.61 13.39
CA ILE A 148 6.66 -9.47 13.12
C ILE A 148 7.22 -10.60 12.25
N ASP A 149 6.60 -11.79 12.27
CA ASP A 149 6.95 -12.93 11.42
C ASP A 149 6.40 -12.80 9.98
N GLY A 150 5.66 -11.74 9.68
CA GLY A 150 5.03 -11.55 8.37
C GLY A 150 3.89 -12.53 8.07
N LYS A 151 3.38 -13.23 9.09
CA LYS A 151 2.25 -14.16 8.99
C LYS A 151 0.91 -13.48 9.19
N PHE A 152 0.95 -12.22 9.58
CA PHE A 152 -0.23 -11.45 9.87
C PHE A 152 -0.77 -10.82 8.58
N ALA A 153 -2.05 -11.02 8.31
CA ALA A 153 -2.79 -10.33 7.26
C ALA A 153 -4.16 -9.96 7.80
N PHE A 154 -4.59 -8.75 7.54
CA PHE A 154 -5.96 -8.36 7.85
C PHE A 154 -6.93 -9.10 6.94
N ALA A 155 -8.08 -9.50 7.50
CA ALA A 155 -9.18 -10.01 6.70
C ALA A 155 -9.55 -9.01 5.59
N ALA A 156 -10.02 -9.50 4.45
CA ALA A 156 -10.31 -8.66 3.29
C ALA A 156 -11.35 -7.55 3.59
N ASN A 157 -12.20 -7.77 4.59
CA ASN A 157 -13.21 -6.83 5.07
C ASN A 157 -12.82 -6.10 6.37
N ALA A 158 -11.56 -6.22 6.83
CA ALA A 158 -11.10 -5.52 8.02
C ALA A 158 -11.13 -4.00 7.78
N SER A 159 -11.55 -3.27 8.80
CA SER A 159 -11.60 -1.82 8.80
C SER A 159 -10.99 -1.24 10.06
N ALA A 160 -10.40 -0.06 9.92
CA ALA A 160 -9.84 0.69 11.02
C ALA A 160 -10.87 1.67 11.60
N VAL A 161 -10.64 2.06 12.85
CA VAL A 161 -11.41 3.12 13.50
C VAL A 161 -10.78 4.47 13.19
N ALA A 162 -11.56 5.41 12.67
CA ALA A 162 -11.08 6.78 12.49
C ALA A 162 -10.92 7.46 13.84
N VAL A 163 -9.75 8.06 14.08
CA VAL A 163 -9.48 8.79 15.33
C VAL A 163 -10.30 10.08 15.36
N ALA A 164 -11.26 10.12 16.28
CA ALA A 164 -12.08 11.29 16.60
C ALA A 164 -12.33 11.28 18.11
N ALA A 165 -12.73 12.39 18.67
CA ALA A 165 -12.99 12.48 20.11
C ALA A 165 -13.96 11.39 20.58
N GLY A 166 -13.51 10.55 21.51
CA GLY A 166 -14.29 9.43 22.07
C GLY A 166 -14.32 8.16 21.20
N ALA A 167 -13.69 8.13 20.03
CA ALA A 167 -13.66 6.95 19.16
C ALA A 167 -12.97 5.76 19.85
N GLY A 168 -11.88 6.00 20.55
CA GLY A 168 -11.17 4.99 21.32
C GLY A 168 -12.01 4.45 22.48
N ALA A 169 -12.90 5.25 23.09
CA ALA A 169 -13.74 4.80 24.19
C ALA A 169 -14.68 3.66 23.76
N SER A 170 -15.26 3.74 22.57
CA SER A 170 -16.15 2.74 21.99
C SER A 170 -15.43 1.61 21.23
N ALA A 171 -14.17 1.82 20.89
CA ALA A 171 -13.39 0.83 20.18
C ALA A 171 -12.96 -0.33 21.10
N SER A 172 -12.84 -1.50 20.52
CA SER A 172 -12.37 -2.73 21.18
C SER A 172 -11.38 -3.48 20.28
N TYR A 173 -10.64 -4.39 20.87
CA TYR A 173 -9.84 -5.34 20.09
C TYR A 173 -10.77 -6.28 19.33
N ASN A 174 -10.53 -6.42 18.03
CA ASN A 174 -11.16 -7.43 17.20
C ASN A 174 -10.09 -8.50 16.88
N GLU A 175 -10.37 -9.74 17.25
CA GLU A 175 -9.40 -10.84 17.13
C GLU A 175 -8.02 -10.51 17.70
N GLY A 176 -7.97 -9.76 18.80
CA GLY A 176 -6.74 -9.37 19.48
C GLY A 176 -5.99 -8.20 18.85
N VAL A 177 -6.56 -7.53 17.85
CA VAL A 177 -5.95 -6.35 17.19
C VAL A 177 -6.92 -5.17 17.20
N ALA A 178 -6.42 -3.96 17.49
CA ALA A 178 -7.17 -2.72 17.35
C ALA A 178 -6.40 -1.78 16.42
N ILE A 179 -7.10 -1.15 15.46
CA ILE A 179 -6.48 -0.33 14.43
C ILE A 179 -7.17 1.01 14.38
N PHE A 180 -6.35 2.04 14.37
CA PHE A 180 -6.82 3.42 14.29
C PHE A 180 -6.16 4.15 13.13
N ILE A 181 -6.96 4.94 12.41
CA ILE A 181 -6.50 5.81 11.34
C ILE A 181 -6.77 7.26 11.69
N THR A 182 -5.78 8.11 11.51
CA THR A 182 -5.94 9.55 11.59
C THR A 182 -5.60 10.19 10.26
N ASN A 183 -6.56 10.89 9.65
CA ASN A 183 -6.33 11.61 8.41
C ASN A 183 -5.52 12.88 8.67
N SER A 184 -4.45 13.05 7.91
CA SER A 184 -3.68 14.29 7.88
C SER A 184 -4.05 15.19 6.69
N SER A 185 -4.45 14.63 5.55
CA SER A 185 -4.91 15.39 4.38
C SER A 185 -5.52 14.48 3.30
N GLY A 186 -6.39 15.04 2.46
CA GLY A 186 -7.01 14.35 1.32
C GLY A 186 -8.54 14.32 1.38
N LEU A 187 -9.16 14.13 0.23
CA LEU A 187 -10.63 14.13 0.07
C LEU A 187 -11.24 12.72 0.12
N MET A 188 -10.40 11.67 0.13
CA MET A 188 -10.88 10.31 0.13
C MET A 188 -10.67 9.67 1.50
N PHE A 189 -11.73 9.14 2.05
CA PHE A 189 -11.70 8.36 3.28
C PHE A 189 -11.98 6.89 2.94
N ASP A 190 -10.94 6.10 2.87
CA ASP A 190 -11.05 4.65 2.83
C ASP A 190 -10.45 4.09 4.13
N ALA A 191 -11.30 3.61 5.01
CA ALA A 191 -10.90 2.96 6.26
C ALA A 191 -10.63 1.46 6.07
N SER A 192 -10.67 0.97 4.83
CA SER A 192 -10.37 -0.42 4.51
C SER A 192 -8.88 -0.69 4.62
N ILE A 193 -8.51 -1.58 5.50
CA ILE A 193 -7.14 -2.06 5.73
C ILE A 193 -6.94 -3.49 5.23
N GLY A 194 -8.00 -4.14 4.75
CA GLY A 194 -7.92 -5.49 4.22
C GLY A 194 -6.89 -5.62 3.10
N GLY A 195 -6.10 -6.71 3.13
CA GLY A 195 -5.07 -6.99 2.14
C GLY A 195 -3.75 -6.21 2.31
N GLN A 196 -3.55 -5.53 3.43
CA GLN A 196 -2.24 -4.95 3.77
C GLN A 196 -1.23 -6.05 4.03
N GLN A 197 0.00 -5.82 3.58
CA GLN A 197 1.16 -6.66 3.83
C GLN A 197 2.18 -5.87 4.64
N PHE A 198 2.84 -6.55 5.56
CA PHE A 198 3.81 -5.96 6.48
C PHE A 198 5.14 -6.68 6.37
N ASN A 199 6.23 -5.91 6.30
CA ASN A 199 7.60 -6.43 6.34
C ASN A 199 8.31 -5.84 7.55
N PHE A 200 8.51 -6.66 8.56
CA PHE A 200 9.23 -6.27 9.77
C PHE A 200 10.73 -6.53 9.64
N LYS A 201 11.51 -5.61 10.18
CA LYS A 201 12.95 -5.79 10.38
C LYS A 201 13.35 -5.32 11.76
N GLN A 202 13.95 -6.22 12.49
CA GLN A 202 14.45 -5.93 13.83
C GLN A 202 15.49 -4.81 13.80
N SER A 203 15.39 -3.87 14.73
CA SER A 203 16.42 -2.88 14.94
C SER A 203 17.66 -3.59 15.49
N ASN A 204 18.73 -3.64 14.70
CA ASN A 204 20.03 -3.99 15.24
C ASN A 204 20.43 -2.81 16.15
N THR A 205 20.25 -2.99 17.43
CA THR A 205 20.90 -2.12 18.41
C THR A 205 22.38 -2.40 18.25
N ASP A 206 23.09 -1.56 17.53
CA ASP A 206 24.54 -1.59 17.50
C ASP A 206 25.03 -1.54 18.96
N LYS A 207 25.69 -2.64 19.34
CA LYS A 207 26.38 -2.73 20.63
C LYS A 207 27.52 -1.75 20.66
#